data_616332520984270c232dd3868cbd86e8
#
_entry.id   616332520984270c232dd3868cbd86e8
#
_cell.length_a   1.000
_cell.length_b   1.000
_cell.length_c   1.000
_cell.angle_alpha   90.00
_cell.angle_beta   90.00
_cell.angle_gamma   90.00
#
_symmetry.space_group_name_H-M   'P 1'
#
loop_
_entity.id
_entity.type
_entity.pdbx_description
1 polymer ?
#
loop_
_entity_poly.entity_id
_entity_poly.type
_entity_poly.pdbx_seq_one_letter_code
_entity_poly.pdbx_strand_id
1 'polypeptide(L)'
;NEQINELRKYSLENANKDNEIFEYDFIKKYFFKTEFFNIFKEVLNCKKLIYFSDSSINLHKNLEEAPRGFHVDSRDEDFNFNEEYPIARLGVYLQNVSEYSGGVKVKPGSHKYYCVTNYKQSIKNIFNKKIIKRNKNFNIKFLFKNVQPDLEPGDLIIWNLRIHHSGSSYRYKFNKNISFAPYIDKLLPNFLKIPPEFNNNRVAIFMVFANGDLQNNDNIKNYVKRRNKDNR
;
A
#
# COMPACT_ATOMS: atom_id res chain seq x y z
N ASN A 1 -22.46 -2.01 -9.84
CA ASN A 1 -21.31 -1.96 -10.78
C ASN A 1 -21.26 -0.66 -11.60
N GLU A 2 -22.39 0.01 -11.91
CA GLU A 2 -22.42 1.29 -12.61
C GLU A 2 -21.60 2.37 -11.88
N GLN A 3 -21.78 2.51 -10.59
CA GLN A 3 -21.04 3.47 -9.76
C GLN A 3 -19.52 3.25 -9.81
N ILE A 4 -19.07 2.01 -9.82
CA ILE A 4 -17.64 1.69 -9.92
C ILE A 4 -17.09 2.07 -11.29
N ASN A 5 -17.85 1.84 -12.36
CA ASN A 5 -17.48 2.24 -13.71
C ASN A 5 -17.39 3.77 -13.86
N GLU A 6 -18.34 4.51 -13.26
CA GLU A 6 -18.30 5.97 -13.22
C GLU A 6 -17.07 6.46 -12.43
N LEU A 7 -16.81 5.87 -11.28
CA LEU A 7 -15.66 6.22 -10.45
C LEU A 7 -14.34 5.93 -11.18
N ARG A 8 -14.29 4.79 -11.90
CA ARG A 8 -13.12 4.43 -12.73
C ARG A 8 -12.91 5.44 -13.84
N LYS A 9 -13.96 5.77 -14.61
CA LYS A 9 -13.88 6.76 -15.70
C LYS A 9 -13.35 8.10 -15.18
N TYR A 10 -13.98 8.62 -14.12
CA TYR A 10 -13.55 9.86 -13.49
C TYR A 10 -12.09 9.81 -13.03
N SER A 11 -11.69 8.70 -12.41
CA SER A 11 -10.32 8.51 -11.93
C SER A 11 -9.29 8.45 -13.06
N LEU A 12 -9.63 7.89 -14.21
CA LEU A 12 -8.76 7.90 -15.40
C LEU A 12 -8.51 9.32 -15.92
N GLU A 13 -9.53 10.18 -15.91
CA GLU A 13 -9.46 11.56 -16.38
C GLU A 13 -8.69 12.49 -15.42
N ASN A 14 -8.64 12.12 -14.13
CA ASN A 14 -8.07 12.94 -13.06
C ASN A 14 -6.85 12.30 -12.37
N ALA A 15 -6.38 11.17 -12.84
CA ALA A 15 -5.20 10.51 -12.29
C ALA A 15 -3.93 11.35 -12.49
N ASN A 16 -3.02 11.25 -11.51
CA ASN A 16 -1.71 11.92 -11.52
C ASN A 16 -1.80 13.46 -11.58
N LYS A 17 -2.93 14.05 -11.23
CA LYS A 17 -3.03 15.47 -10.97
C LYS A 17 -2.57 15.75 -9.53
N ASP A 18 -1.91 16.88 -9.32
CA ASP A 18 -1.35 17.25 -8.01
C ASP A 18 -2.40 17.74 -6.99
N ASN A 19 -3.68 17.58 -7.31
CA ASN A 19 -4.75 17.99 -6.41
C ASN A 19 -4.98 16.92 -5.33
N GLU A 20 -5.31 17.40 -4.15
CA GLU A 20 -5.74 16.56 -3.05
C GLU A 20 -7.08 15.88 -3.40
N ILE A 21 -7.22 14.58 -3.14
CA ILE A 21 -8.36 13.80 -3.66
C ILE A 21 -9.72 14.27 -3.11
N PHE A 22 -9.75 14.82 -1.89
CA PHE A 22 -10.97 15.39 -1.34
C PHE A 22 -11.28 16.81 -1.80
N GLU A 23 -10.50 17.41 -2.69
CA GLU A 23 -10.92 18.59 -3.45
C GLU A 23 -11.90 18.23 -4.57
N TYR A 24 -11.92 16.95 -4.99
CA TYR A 24 -12.85 16.47 -6.00
C TYR A 24 -14.21 16.13 -5.40
N ASP A 25 -15.25 16.90 -5.72
CA ASP A 25 -16.61 16.67 -5.22
C ASP A 25 -17.16 15.31 -5.64
N PHE A 26 -16.76 14.83 -6.81
CA PHE A 26 -17.13 13.49 -7.28
C PHE A 26 -16.58 12.41 -6.34
N ILE A 27 -15.34 12.52 -5.89
CA ILE A 27 -14.73 11.58 -4.93
C ILE A 27 -15.43 11.67 -3.56
N LYS A 28 -15.74 12.89 -3.10
CA LYS A 28 -16.48 13.10 -1.84
C LYS A 28 -17.82 12.35 -1.85
N LYS A 29 -18.56 12.38 -2.95
CA LYS A 29 -19.85 11.68 -3.10
C LYS A 29 -19.77 10.19 -2.72
N TYR A 30 -18.64 9.53 -3.01
CA TYR A 30 -18.47 8.09 -2.76
C TYR A 30 -17.87 7.80 -1.38
N PHE A 31 -16.93 8.60 -0.92
CA PHE A 31 -16.13 8.30 0.26
C PHE A 31 -16.46 9.14 1.49
N PHE A 32 -17.14 10.29 1.34
CA PHE A 32 -17.46 11.15 2.47
C PHE A 32 -18.76 10.70 3.16
N LYS A 33 -18.77 9.44 3.62
CA LYS A 33 -19.91 8.80 4.29
C LYS A 33 -19.48 8.32 5.66
N THR A 34 -20.40 8.38 6.61
CA THR A 34 -20.17 7.96 8.01
C THR A 34 -19.67 6.53 8.10
N GLU A 35 -20.28 5.63 7.31
CA GLU A 35 -19.94 4.20 7.27
C GLU A 35 -18.48 3.98 6.84
N PHE A 36 -18.02 4.74 5.86
CA PHE A 36 -16.65 4.68 5.39
C PHE A 36 -15.65 5.06 6.49
N PHE A 37 -15.90 6.15 7.20
CA PHE A 37 -15.03 6.57 8.30
C PHE A 37 -15.10 5.62 9.50
N ASN A 38 -16.25 4.99 9.74
CA ASN A 38 -16.40 4.01 10.82
C ASN A 38 -15.53 2.77 10.60
N ILE A 39 -15.35 2.31 9.36
CA ILE A 39 -14.40 1.24 9.04
C ILE A 39 -12.98 1.59 9.51
N PHE A 40 -12.52 2.82 9.25
CA PHE A 40 -11.20 3.25 9.71
C PHE A 40 -11.11 3.38 11.22
N LYS A 41 -12.15 3.89 11.88
CA LYS A 41 -12.19 3.99 13.34
C LYS A 41 -12.08 2.62 13.99
N GLU A 42 -12.76 1.64 13.42
CA GLU A 42 -12.69 0.26 13.90
C GLU A 42 -11.30 -0.34 13.69
N VAL A 43 -10.76 -0.25 12.48
CA VAL A 43 -9.42 -0.79 12.15
C VAL A 43 -8.31 -0.14 12.98
N LEU A 44 -8.39 1.18 13.21
CA LEU A 44 -7.42 1.93 14.00
C LEU A 44 -7.76 1.97 15.50
N ASN A 45 -8.86 1.33 15.92
CA ASN A 45 -9.36 1.31 17.30
C ASN A 45 -9.39 2.72 17.91
N CYS A 46 -10.12 3.66 17.27
CA CYS A 46 -10.14 5.05 17.69
C CYS A 46 -11.53 5.70 17.54
N LYS A 47 -11.74 6.79 18.28
CA LYS A 47 -12.95 7.62 18.18
C LYS A 47 -12.77 8.76 17.18
N LYS A 48 -11.54 9.25 17.04
CA LYS A 48 -11.17 10.36 16.15
C LYS A 48 -10.20 9.87 15.08
N LEU A 49 -10.35 10.39 13.86
CA LEU A 49 -9.44 10.15 12.75
C LEU A 49 -8.71 11.42 12.39
N ILE A 50 -7.45 11.29 12.02
CA ILE A 50 -6.68 12.31 11.31
C ILE A 50 -6.57 11.84 9.86
N TYR A 51 -7.01 12.67 8.92
CA TYR A 51 -6.78 12.47 7.50
C TYR A 51 -5.49 13.17 7.09
N PHE A 52 -4.71 12.51 6.25
CA PHE A 52 -3.51 13.08 5.65
C PHE A 52 -3.71 13.30 4.15
N SER A 53 -3.28 14.46 3.66
CA SER A 53 -3.24 14.82 2.24
C SER A 53 -2.23 14.01 1.41
N ASP A 54 -1.73 12.88 1.93
CA ASP A 54 -0.96 11.86 1.21
C ASP A 54 -1.90 10.86 0.51
N SER A 55 -2.88 11.40 -0.17
CA SER A 55 -3.93 10.66 -0.86
C SER A 55 -3.84 10.95 -2.35
N SER A 56 -4.14 9.97 -3.19
CA SER A 56 -3.92 10.12 -4.62
C SER A 56 -4.78 9.17 -5.44
N ILE A 57 -5.09 9.58 -6.66
CA ILE A 57 -5.58 8.71 -7.73
C ILE A 57 -4.37 8.27 -8.55
N ASN A 58 -3.98 7.01 -8.42
CA ASN A 58 -2.81 6.48 -9.12
C ASN A 58 -3.20 5.71 -10.37
N LEU A 59 -2.67 6.16 -11.51
CA LEU A 59 -2.75 5.46 -12.79
C LEU A 59 -1.37 4.89 -13.14
N HIS A 60 -1.32 3.59 -13.34
CA HIS A 60 -0.15 2.93 -13.92
C HIS A 60 -0.47 2.44 -15.33
N LYS A 61 0.17 3.04 -16.33
CA LYS A 61 -0.06 2.75 -17.75
C LYS A 61 0.67 1.50 -18.24
N ASN A 62 1.79 1.14 -17.61
CA ASN A 62 2.57 -0.05 -17.98
C ASN A 62 2.90 -0.88 -16.75
N LEU A 63 2.46 -2.15 -16.76
CA LEU A 63 2.95 -3.11 -15.76
C LEU A 63 4.42 -3.52 -16.01
N GLU A 64 4.98 -3.25 -17.19
CA GLU A 64 6.37 -3.58 -17.52
C GLU A 64 7.39 -2.79 -16.69
N GLU A 65 7.03 -1.59 -16.25
CA GLU A 65 7.80 -0.83 -15.26
C GLU A 65 7.67 -1.36 -13.84
N ALA A 66 6.78 -2.30 -13.64
CA ALA A 66 6.51 -3.00 -12.40
C ALA A 66 6.85 -4.51 -12.58
N PRO A 67 6.93 -5.27 -11.49
CA PRO A 67 6.62 -4.87 -10.13
C PRO A 67 7.75 -4.05 -9.52
N ARG A 68 7.38 -2.99 -8.82
CA ARG A 68 8.31 -2.30 -7.93
C ARG A 68 8.75 -3.28 -6.85
N GLY A 69 9.99 -3.19 -6.40
CA GLY A 69 10.47 -3.98 -5.27
C GLY A 69 9.62 -3.75 -4.02
N PHE A 70 9.72 -4.66 -3.05
CA PHE A 70 9.08 -4.42 -1.76
C PHE A 70 9.61 -3.13 -1.11
N HIS A 71 8.70 -2.31 -0.64
CA HIS A 71 8.97 -1.07 0.08
C HIS A 71 7.96 -0.86 1.20
N VAL A 72 8.21 0.11 2.04
CA VAL A 72 7.28 0.67 3.02
C VAL A 72 7.01 2.13 2.65
N ASP A 73 5.81 2.61 2.96
CA ASP A 73 5.45 4.01 2.69
C ASP A 73 6.00 4.95 3.75
N SER A 74 6.33 4.44 4.94
CA SER A 74 7.03 5.18 5.98
C SER A 74 8.53 4.92 5.94
N ARG A 75 9.35 5.94 6.22
CA ARG A 75 10.80 5.77 6.35
C ARG A 75 11.12 5.20 7.74
N ASP A 76 11.95 4.15 7.79
CA ASP A 76 12.32 3.48 9.04
C ASP A 76 13.10 4.38 10.01
N GLU A 77 13.85 5.34 9.51
CA GLU A 77 14.63 6.29 10.29
C GLU A 77 13.77 7.20 11.18
N ASP A 78 12.52 7.46 10.75
CA ASP A 78 11.57 8.31 11.46
C ASP A 78 10.70 7.52 12.44
N PHE A 79 10.95 6.21 12.60
CA PHE A 79 10.08 5.33 13.35
C PHE A 79 10.52 5.13 14.80
N ASN A 80 9.60 5.42 15.74
CA ASN A 80 9.78 5.06 17.13
C ASN A 80 9.24 3.64 17.40
N PHE A 81 10.13 2.68 17.60
CA PHE A 81 9.77 1.27 17.85
C PHE A 81 9.18 1.01 19.24
N ASN A 82 9.26 1.97 20.15
CA ASN A 82 8.72 1.85 21.51
C ASN A 82 7.25 2.25 21.56
N GLU A 83 6.72 2.83 20.49
CA GLU A 83 5.33 3.26 20.38
C GLU A 83 4.60 2.49 19.28
N GLU A 84 3.29 2.42 19.41
CA GLU A 84 2.42 1.94 18.36
C GLU A 84 2.57 2.81 17.10
N TYR A 85 2.39 2.18 15.91
CA TYR A 85 2.33 2.90 14.65
C TYR A 85 0.88 2.99 14.16
N PRO A 86 0.16 4.03 14.54
CA PRO A 86 -1.28 4.12 14.37
C PRO A 86 -1.67 4.81 13.05
N ILE A 87 -0.98 4.53 11.95
CA ILE A 87 -1.23 5.11 10.63
C ILE A 87 -1.47 3.99 9.62
N ALA A 88 -2.57 4.08 8.89
CA ALA A 88 -2.96 3.12 7.87
C ALA A 88 -3.23 3.80 6.53
N ARG A 89 -2.95 3.06 5.46
CA ARG A 89 -3.35 3.40 4.10
C ARG A 89 -4.50 2.51 3.68
N LEU A 90 -5.45 3.10 2.99
CA LEU A 90 -6.48 2.40 2.25
C LEU A 90 -6.15 2.46 0.77
N GLY A 91 -6.42 1.36 0.08
CA GLY A 91 -6.45 1.29 -1.38
C GLY A 91 -7.82 0.81 -1.86
N VAL A 92 -8.41 1.54 -2.80
CA VAL A 92 -9.61 1.13 -3.54
C VAL A 92 -9.18 0.78 -4.94
N TYR A 93 -9.39 -0.47 -5.34
CA TYR A 93 -9.07 -0.93 -6.69
C TYR A 93 -10.30 -0.85 -7.58
N LEU A 94 -10.13 -0.22 -8.76
CA LEU A 94 -11.23 0.02 -9.70
C LEU A 94 -11.20 -0.95 -10.90
N GLN A 95 -10.52 -2.07 -10.73
CA GLN A 95 -10.47 -3.20 -11.67
C GLN A 95 -10.35 -4.50 -10.90
N ASN A 96 -10.68 -5.60 -11.58
CA ASN A 96 -10.55 -6.94 -11.03
C ASN A 96 -9.07 -7.34 -10.95
N VAL A 97 -8.55 -7.51 -9.74
CA VAL A 97 -7.20 -8.02 -9.49
C VAL A 97 -7.21 -9.38 -8.79
N SER A 98 -8.38 -10.02 -8.66
CA SER A 98 -8.50 -11.44 -8.30
C SER A 98 -8.17 -12.34 -9.49
N GLU A 99 -8.65 -11.97 -10.68
CA GLU A 99 -8.45 -12.70 -11.93
C GLU A 99 -7.26 -12.20 -12.74
N TYR A 100 -6.92 -10.91 -12.65
CA TYR A 100 -5.94 -10.22 -13.47
C TYR A 100 -4.74 -9.73 -12.66
N SER A 101 -3.66 -9.39 -13.35
CA SER A 101 -2.49 -8.76 -12.75
C SER A 101 -2.75 -7.29 -12.38
N GLY A 102 -1.91 -6.70 -11.53
CA GLY A 102 -1.97 -5.29 -11.17
C GLY A 102 -2.32 -5.00 -9.71
N GLY A 103 -2.60 -6.02 -8.91
CA GLY A 103 -2.91 -5.87 -7.50
C GLY A 103 -1.70 -5.52 -6.63
N VAL A 104 -1.96 -5.33 -5.35
CA VAL A 104 -0.91 -5.20 -4.32
C VAL A 104 -0.47 -6.57 -3.82
N LYS A 105 0.80 -6.67 -3.52
CA LYS A 105 1.42 -7.82 -2.85
C LYS A 105 1.98 -7.36 -1.52
N VAL A 106 1.72 -8.08 -0.46
CA VAL A 106 2.13 -7.72 0.89
C VAL A 106 2.93 -8.83 1.57
N LYS A 107 3.75 -8.45 2.56
CA LYS A 107 4.37 -9.37 3.51
C LYS A 107 3.65 -9.27 4.84
N PRO A 108 2.72 -10.19 5.16
CA PRO A 108 1.96 -10.13 6.40
C PRO A 108 2.87 -10.11 7.64
N GLY A 109 2.58 -9.23 8.59
CA GLY A 109 3.36 -9.10 9.82
C GLY A 109 4.63 -8.25 9.71
N SER A 110 5.02 -7.77 8.51
CA SER A 110 6.27 -7.02 8.30
C SER A 110 6.34 -5.69 9.03
N HIS A 111 5.20 -5.09 9.35
CA HIS A 111 5.13 -3.85 10.11
C HIS A 111 5.70 -3.96 11.54
N LYS A 112 5.84 -5.18 12.06
CA LYS A 112 6.37 -5.45 13.41
C LYS A 112 7.89 -5.45 13.48
N TYR A 113 8.57 -5.42 12.34
CA TYR A 113 10.02 -5.59 12.26
C TYR A 113 10.67 -4.38 11.61
N TYR A 114 11.93 -4.15 11.98
CA TYR A 114 12.78 -3.22 11.23
C TYR A 114 13.02 -3.78 9.83
N CYS A 115 12.58 -3.04 8.85
CA CYS A 115 12.54 -3.52 7.50
C CYS A 115 13.66 -2.95 6.66
N VAL A 116 14.33 -3.81 5.96
CA VAL A 116 15.34 -3.45 4.99
C VAL A 116 14.72 -3.48 3.60
N THR A 117 14.57 -2.31 3.03
CA THR A 117 13.93 -2.12 1.72
C THR A 117 14.84 -2.47 0.56
N ASN A 118 16.17 -2.49 0.76
CA ASN A 118 17.15 -2.70 -0.30
C ASN A 118 17.98 -3.97 -0.05
N TYR A 119 18.02 -4.90 -1.01
CA TYR A 119 18.76 -6.16 -0.92
C TYR A 119 20.25 -5.99 -0.57
N LYS A 120 20.90 -4.99 -1.17
CA LYS A 120 22.32 -4.68 -0.86
C LYS A 120 22.52 -4.16 0.56
N GLN A 121 21.56 -3.40 1.06
CA GLN A 121 21.52 -2.91 2.44
C GLN A 121 21.07 -3.99 3.41
N SER A 122 20.26 -4.97 2.94
CA SER A 122 19.83 -6.15 3.71
C SER A 122 21.01 -6.96 4.21
N ILE A 123 21.97 -7.27 3.34
CA ILE A 123 23.14 -8.08 3.71
C ILE A 123 24.02 -7.33 4.71
N LYS A 124 24.27 -6.02 4.48
CA LYS A 124 25.01 -5.19 5.45
C LYS A 124 24.30 -5.06 6.78
N ASN A 125 22.99 -5.01 6.77
CA ASN A 125 22.18 -4.77 7.98
C ASN A 125 21.86 -6.06 8.74
N ILE A 126 21.89 -7.25 8.10
CA ILE A 126 21.83 -8.55 8.80
C ILE A 126 22.98 -8.68 9.80
N PHE A 127 24.15 -8.11 9.48
CA PHE A 127 25.32 -8.09 10.36
C PHE A 127 25.38 -6.84 11.26
N ASN A 128 24.45 -5.92 11.14
CA ASN A 128 24.41 -4.73 12.00
C ASN A 128 23.82 -5.06 13.37
N LYS A 129 24.66 -5.05 14.40
CA LYS A 129 24.28 -5.36 15.81
C LYS A 129 23.06 -4.57 16.30
N LYS A 130 22.84 -3.32 15.84
CA LYS A 130 21.67 -2.51 16.22
C LYS A 130 20.36 -3.09 15.66
N ILE A 131 20.38 -3.61 14.44
CA ILE A 131 19.21 -4.19 13.77
C ILE A 131 18.88 -5.55 14.35
N ILE A 132 19.90 -6.39 14.61
CA ILE A 132 19.74 -7.69 15.27
C ILE A 132 19.13 -7.49 16.66
N LYS A 133 19.61 -6.51 17.42
CA LYS A 133 19.09 -6.21 18.78
C LYS A 133 17.62 -5.73 18.76
N ARG A 134 17.21 -5.01 17.72
CA ARG A 134 15.81 -4.53 17.52
C ARG A 134 14.85 -5.60 17.01
N ASN A 135 15.36 -6.59 16.26
CA ASN A 135 14.59 -7.66 15.66
C ASN A 135 14.69 -8.98 16.42
N LYS A 136 14.57 -8.97 17.73
CA LYS A 136 14.73 -10.17 18.60
C LYS A 136 13.91 -11.39 18.16
N ASN A 137 12.81 -11.18 17.41
CA ASN A 137 11.90 -12.22 16.94
C ASN A 137 11.90 -12.37 15.40
N PHE A 138 12.96 -11.92 14.73
CA PHE A 138 13.04 -12.04 13.29
C PHE A 138 13.09 -13.51 12.88
N ASN A 139 12.10 -13.94 12.08
CA ASN A 139 12.05 -15.27 11.52
C ASN A 139 12.34 -15.20 10.02
N ILE A 140 13.35 -15.95 9.56
CA ILE A 140 13.76 -15.97 8.14
C ILE A 140 12.62 -16.43 7.20
N LYS A 141 11.70 -17.27 7.69
CA LYS A 141 10.49 -17.67 6.93
C LYS A 141 9.64 -16.50 6.49
N PHE A 142 9.73 -15.39 7.21
CA PHE A 142 9.06 -14.14 6.91
C PHE A 142 9.50 -13.51 5.57
N LEU A 143 10.76 -13.67 5.18
CA LEU A 143 11.29 -13.13 3.91
C LEU A 143 10.57 -13.72 2.68
N PHE A 144 10.03 -14.92 2.81
CA PHE A 144 9.44 -15.68 1.70
C PHE A 144 7.91 -15.69 1.69
N LYS A 145 7.26 -15.23 2.78
CA LYS A 145 5.80 -15.20 2.83
C LYS A 145 5.26 -13.95 2.15
N ASN A 146 4.74 -14.13 0.95
CA ASN A 146 4.04 -13.08 0.22
C ASN A 146 2.56 -13.46 0.08
N VAL A 147 1.69 -12.48 0.17
CA VAL A 147 0.25 -12.63 -0.09
C VAL A 147 -0.16 -11.56 -1.09
N GLN A 148 -0.90 -11.96 -2.09
CA GLN A 148 -1.56 -11.06 -3.04
C GLN A 148 -3.07 -11.23 -2.81
N PRO A 149 -3.73 -10.23 -2.20
CA PRO A 149 -5.17 -10.28 -1.96
C PRO A 149 -5.95 -10.40 -3.26
N ASP A 150 -7.05 -11.14 -3.20
CA ASP A 150 -8.04 -11.19 -4.27
C ASP A 150 -8.98 -10.00 -4.06
N LEU A 151 -9.03 -9.07 -5.01
CA LEU A 151 -9.84 -7.86 -4.92
C LEU A 151 -10.66 -7.72 -6.20
N GLU A 152 -11.95 -7.57 -6.03
CA GLU A 152 -12.89 -7.21 -7.08
C GLU A 152 -12.99 -5.68 -7.24
N PRO A 153 -13.51 -5.17 -8.36
CA PRO A 153 -13.67 -3.73 -8.55
C PRO A 153 -14.52 -3.10 -7.45
N GLY A 154 -13.94 -2.12 -6.75
CA GLY A 154 -14.56 -1.43 -5.61
C GLY A 154 -14.20 -1.99 -4.24
N ASP A 155 -13.49 -3.11 -4.18
CA ASP A 155 -12.99 -3.63 -2.91
C ASP A 155 -11.98 -2.69 -2.26
N LEU A 156 -12.01 -2.72 -0.92
CA LEU A 156 -11.11 -1.96 -0.06
C LEU A 156 -10.05 -2.87 0.53
N ILE A 157 -8.82 -2.40 0.51
CA ILE A 157 -7.74 -2.99 1.30
C ILE A 157 -7.14 -1.95 2.21
N ILE A 158 -7.01 -2.27 3.51
CA ILE A 158 -6.39 -1.39 4.50
C ILE A 158 -5.14 -2.05 5.03
N TRP A 159 -4.04 -1.30 5.07
CA TRP A 159 -2.78 -1.80 5.62
C TRP A 159 -2.04 -0.73 6.42
N ASN A 160 -1.29 -1.18 7.41
CA ASN A 160 -0.37 -0.32 8.14
C ASN A 160 0.73 0.20 7.19
N LEU A 161 1.06 1.49 7.22
CA LEU A 161 2.05 2.10 6.32
C LEU A 161 3.45 1.46 6.39
N ARG A 162 3.73 0.73 7.46
CA ARG A 162 5.00 0.00 7.63
C ARG A 162 4.97 -1.40 7.05
N ILE A 163 3.85 -1.87 6.51
CA ILE A 163 3.83 -3.18 5.88
C ILE A 163 4.67 -3.14 4.60
N HIS A 164 5.53 -4.14 4.43
CA HIS A 164 6.22 -4.31 3.15
C HIS A 164 5.22 -4.71 2.09
N HIS A 165 5.14 -3.90 1.07
CA HIS A 165 4.27 -4.14 -0.06
C HIS A 165 4.94 -3.80 -1.39
N SER A 166 4.36 -4.31 -2.45
CA SER A 166 4.75 -4.03 -3.82
C SER A 166 3.49 -3.89 -4.65
N GLY A 167 3.38 -2.81 -5.40
CA GLY A 167 2.27 -2.60 -6.34
C GLY A 167 2.48 -3.35 -7.66
N SER A 168 1.42 -3.44 -8.46
CA SER A 168 1.43 -3.97 -9.83
C SER A 168 1.97 -5.41 -9.93
N SER A 169 1.53 -6.27 -9.02
CA SER A 169 1.94 -7.67 -8.95
C SER A 169 1.34 -8.50 -10.06
N TYR A 170 2.07 -9.51 -10.53
CA TYR A 170 1.58 -10.44 -11.53
C TYR A 170 0.79 -11.59 -10.91
N ARG A 171 -0.24 -12.06 -11.64
CA ARG A 171 -0.85 -13.36 -11.51
C ARG A 171 -0.36 -14.28 -12.63
N TYR A 172 -0.44 -15.59 -12.41
CA TYR A 172 0.14 -16.58 -13.32
C TYR A 172 -0.92 -17.54 -13.85
N LYS A 173 -0.82 -17.85 -15.15
CA LYS A 173 -1.75 -18.75 -15.84
C LYS A 173 -1.78 -20.17 -15.28
N PHE A 174 -0.65 -20.64 -14.78
CA PHE A 174 -0.53 -21.98 -14.21
C PHE A 174 -1.07 -22.08 -12.77
N ASN A 175 -1.07 -20.98 -12.01
CA ASN A 175 -1.70 -20.90 -10.69
C ASN A 175 -1.86 -19.45 -10.25
N LYS A 176 -3.09 -18.96 -10.18
CA LYS A 176 -3.43 -17.57 -9.81
C LYS A 176 -3.09 -17.24 -8.34
N ASN A 177 -3.06 -18.25 -7.46
CA ASN A 177 -2.82 -18.08 -6.03
C ASN A 177 -1.34 -18.01 -5.66
N ILE A 178 -0.45 -18.29 -6.61
CA ILE A 178 0.98 -18.17 -6.36
C ILE A 178 1.38 -16.70 -6.39
N SER A 179 2.14 -16.32 -5.37
CA SER A 179 2.70 -14.98 -5.22
C SER A 179 4.22 -15.08 -5.05
N PHE A 180 4.97 -14.71 -6.08
CA PHE A 180 6.43 -14.65 -6.02
C PHE A 180 6.91 -13.30 -5.48
N ALA A 181 8.16 -13.26 -5.06
CA ALA A 181 8.82 -11.98 -4.77
C ALA A 181 8.98 -11.16 -6.06
N PRO A 182 8.94 -9.81 -6.00
CA PRO A 182 8.98 -8.96 -7.20
C PRO A 182 10.18 -9.18 -8.12
N TYR A 183 11.32 -9.60 -7.59
CA TYR A 183 12.49 -9.90 -8.41
C TYR A 183 12.32 -11.20 -9.21
N ILE A 184 11.58 -12.18 -8.69
CA ILE A 184 11.22 -13.41 -9.43
C ILE A 184 10.20 -13.06 -10.51
N ASP A 185 9.20 -12.22 -10.18
CA ASP A 185 8.21 -11.74 -11.15
C ASP A 185 8.88 -11.15 -12.40
N LYS A 186 10.00 -10.42 -12.23
CA LYS A 186 10.73 -9.84 -13.35
C LYS A 186 11.44 -10.89 -14.22
N LEU A 187 11.90 -11.97 -13.61
CA LEU A 187 12.62 -13.03 -14.32
C LEU A 187 11.71 -13.98 -15.09
N LEU A 188 10.45 -14.10 -14.68
CA LEU A 188 9.51 -15.02 -15.32
C LEU A 188 9.04 -14.48 -16.68
N PRO A 189 8.96 -15.36 -17.70
CA PRO A 189 8.50 -14.97 -19.04
C PRO A 189 7.07 -14.40 -19.06
N ASN A 190 6.81 -13.43 -19.93
CA ASN A 190 5.52 -12.77 -20.02
C ASN A 190 4.38 -13.70 -20.45
N PHE A 191 4.66 -14.76 -21.24
CA PHE A 191 3.64 -15.71 -21.64
C PHE A 191 3.04 -16.52 -20.47
N LEU A 192 3.74 -16.62 -19.33
CA LEU A 192 3.23 -17.25 -18.11
C LEU A 192 2.35 -16.30 -17.27
N LYS A 193 2.40 -15.01 -17.53
CA LYS A 193 1.70 -13.99 -16.76
C LYS A 193 0.30 -13.75 -17.31
N ILE A 194 -0.63 -13.47 -16.43
CA ILE A 194 -1.96 -12.98 -16.79
C ILE A 194 -1.83 -11.47 -17.00
N PRO A 195 -2.34 -10.90 -18.09
CA PRO A 195 -2.30 -9.44 -18.28
C PRO A 195 -3.22 -8.73 -17.28
N PRO A 196 -3.11 -7.41 -17.12
CA PRO A 196 -4.12 -6.61 -16.43
C PRO A 196 -5.45 -6.61 -17.20
N GLU A 197 -6.55 -6.36 -16.48
CA GLU A 197 -7.90 -6.37 -17.04
C GLU A 197 -8.08 -5.34 -18.19
N PHE A 198 -7.54 -4.14 -18.05
CA PHE A 198 -7.76 -3.03 -19.00
C PHE A 198 -6.45 -2.58 -19.64
N ASN A 199 -5.96 -3.28 -20.65
CA ASN A 199 -4.83 -2.85 -21.51
C ASN A 199 -3.71 -2.11 -20.76
N ASN A 200 -3.27 -2.67 -19.66
CA ASN A 200 -2.24 -2.13 -18.76
C ASN A 200 -2.63 -0.89 -17.92
N ASN A 201 -3.85 -0.38 -18.00
CA ASN A 201 -4.30 0.74 -17.19
C ASN A 201 -4.82 0.25 -15.82
N ARG A 202 -3.97 0.31 -14.83
CA ARG A 202 -4.35 0.08 -13.44
C ARG A 202 -4.69 1.41 -12.77
N VAL A 203 -5.89 1.53 -12.20
CA VAL A 203 -6.33 2.69 -11.43
C VAL A 203 -6.63 2.26 -9.99
N ALA A 204 -6.07 2.98 -9.05
CA ALA A 204 -6.39 2.80 -7.64
C ALA A 204 -6.42 4.16 -6.93
N ILE A 205 -7.33 4.29 -5.97
CA ILE A 205 -7.46 5.47 -5.11
C ILE A 205 -6.83 5.11 -3.76
N PHE A 206 -5.90 5.93 -3.30
CA PHE A 206 -5.24 5.73 -2.01
C PHE A 206 -5.54 6.87 -1.06
N MET A 207 -5.79 6.54 0.21
CA MET A 207 -6.03 7.48 1.29
C MET A 207 -5.23 7.07 2.52
N VAL A 208 -4.82 8.05 3.33
CA VAL A 208 -4.06 7.80 4.56
C VAL A 208 -4.77 8.40 5.75
N PHE A 209 -4.94 7.59 6.79
CA PHE A 209 -5.55 8.00 8.05
C PHE A 209 -4.71 7.55 9.24
N ALA A 210 -4.81 8.31 10.32
CA ALA A 210 -4.23 7.95 11.62
C ALA A 210 -5.26 7.96 12.73
N ASN A 211 -4.94 7.27 13.83
CA ASN A 211 -5.67 7.33 15.08
C ASN A 211 -5.51 8.71 15.72
N GLY A 212 -6.57 9.53 15.68
CA GLY A 212 -6.57 10.88 16.21
C GLY A 212 -6.62 10.98 17.74
N ASP A 213 -6.95 9.88 18.43
CA ASP A 213 -6.88 9.82 19.88
C ASP A 213 -5.42 9.75 20.37
N LEU A 214 -4.50 9.35 19.47
CA LEU A 214 -3.06 9.26 19.68
C LEU A 214 -2.28 10.41 18.98
N GLN A 215 -2.87 11.58 18.85
CA GLN A 215 -2.25 12.73 18.13
C GLN A 215 -0.86 13.13 18.67
N ASN A 216 -0.54 12.80 19.92
CA ASN A 216 0.76 13.07 20.56
C ASN A 216 1.80 11.96 20.32
N ASN A 217 1.42 10.86 19.68
CA ASN A 217 2.31 9.75 19.35
C ASN A 217 3.46 10.22 18.44
N ASP A 218 4.69 9.83 18.75
CA ASP A 218 5.88 10.27 18.03
C ASP A 218 5.87 9.83 16.57
N ASN A 219 5.32 8.67 16.26
CA ASN A 219 5.23 8.18 14.88
C ASN A 219 4.30 9.05 14.02
N ILE A 220 3.20 9.55 14.58
CA ILE A 220 2.32 10.52 13.90
C ILE A 220 3.06 11.84 13.68
N LYS A 221 3.70 12.39 14.71
CA LYS A 221 4.48 13.65 14.61
C LYS A 221 5.60 13.54 13.56
N ASN A 222 6.33 12.44 13.58
CA ASN A 222 7.41 12.20 12.62
C ASN A 222 6.87 12.09 11.18
N TYR A 223 5.72 11.42 11.00
CA TYR A 223 5.07 11.34 9.69
C TYR A 223 4.68 12.74 9.18
N VAL A 224 4.02 13.56 9.99
CA VAL A 224 3.64 14.94 9.64
C VAL A 224 4.88 15.78 9.30
N LYS A 225 5.92 15.72 10.15
CA LYS A 225 7.17 16.46 9.93
C LYS A 225 7.83 16.10 8.60
N ARG A 226 7.84 14.83 8.23
CA ARG A 226 8.38 14.37 6.95
C ARG A 226 7.57 14.93 5.79
N ARG A 227 6.24 14.78 5.82
CA ARG A 227 5.37 15.26 4.74
C ARG A 227 5.52 16.76 4.50
N ASN A 228 5.66 17.53 5.57
CA ASN A 228 5.90 18.98 5.46
C ASN A 228 7.28 19.32 4.84
N LYS A 229 8.26 18.41 4.89
CA LYS A 229 9.55 18.58 4.21
C LYS A 229 9.48 18.19 2.73
N ASP A 230 8.73 17.12 2.41
CA ASP A 230 8.59 16.61 1.05
C ASP A 230 7.75 17.57 0.17
N ASN A 231 6.92 18.46 0.79
CA ASN A 231 6.09 19.47 0.12
C ASN A 231 6.77 20.86 -0.01
N ARG A 232 8.06 20.97 0.30
CA ARG A 232 8.89 22.18 0.11
C ARG A 232 9.89 21.98 -1.01
#